data_b4103e0019b95dd24b48ca7619c0d13d
#
_entry.id   b4103e0019b95dd24b48ca7619c0d13d
#
_cell.length_a   1.000
_cell.length_b   1.000
_cell.length_c   1.000
_cell.angle_alpha   90.00
_cell.angle_beta   90.00
_cell.angle_gamma   90.00
#
_symmetry.space_group_name_H-M   'P 1'
#
loop_
_entity.id
_entity.type
_entity.pdbx_description
1 polymer ?
#
loop_
_entity_poly.entity_id
_entity_poly.type
_entity_poly.pdbx_seq_one_letter_code
_entity_poly.pdbx_strand_id
1 'polypeptide(L)'
;MGDENLDGMKIILDTCYGSATTCAASIFKKLGANVKVINNEQDGLKINLNCGSTCLDPIIKAIKENNADMGFSFDGDADRVIGVDSEGNILDGDHILFLWGRELLEEKLLTNNTIISTKMANLGFENTWNKIGGILLRTEVGDKFIFEAIKKKKALLGGEQSGHILSKINNFCGDGILTAIQISKYCKKKNISLRSWLNSSFSPYPQKLTNIFLNFHFKNIDKSYAELINETIESFSNIKKDNCRVYIRPSGTEPVLRILVEARNQKEVDSLSTKITTELSTKIYKISKTF
;
A
#
# COMPACT_ATOMS: atom_id res chain seq x y z
N MET A 1 18.22 8.48 -22.41
CA MET A 1 17.78 7.25 -21.73
C MET A 1 18.98 6.35 -21.71
N GLY A 2 19.63 6.23 -20.55
CA GLY A 2 20.87 5.44 -20.45
C GLY A 2 20.60 3.95 -20.61
N ASP A 3 21.66 3.16 -20.78
CA ASP A 3 21.76 1.73 -21.03
C ASP A 3 21.07 0.77 -20.03
N GLU A 4 20.00 1.19 -19.39
CA GLU A 4 19.27 0.42 -18.38
C GLU A 4 18.20 -0.45 -19.07
N ASN A 5 18.68 -1.52 -19.71
CA ASN A 5 17.79 -2.56 -20.24
C ASN A 5 17.47 -3.61 -19.16
N LEU A 6 16.44 -4.40 -19.40
CA LEU A 6 16.03 -5.52 -18.55
C LEU A 6 16.44 -6.88 -19.14
N ASP A 7 17.47 -6.89 -19.99
CA ASP A 7 17.93 -8.11 -20.68
C ASP A 7 18.21 -9.25 -19.72
N GLY A 8 17.67 -10.43 -20.03
CA GLY A 8 17.80 -11.63 -19.24
C GLY A 8 16.86 -11.75 -18.02
N MET A 9 16.13 -10.69 -17.66
CA MET A 9 15.15 -10.77 -16.56
C MET A 9 13.87 -11.47 -17.03
N LYS A 10 13.42 -12.46 -16.28
CA LYS A 10 12.15 -13.16 -16.48
C LYS A 10 11.08 -12.55 -15.59
N ILE A 11 10.09 -11.91 -16.18
CA ILE A 11 9.07 -11.14 -15.46
C ILE A 11 7.67 -11.66 -15.77
N ILE A 12 6.87 -11.90 -14.75
CA ILE A 12 5.44 -12.20 -14.89
C ILE A 12 4.65 -10.90 -14.69
N LEU A 13 3.69 -10.63 -15.59
CA LEU A 13 2.76 -9.52 -15.45
C LEU A 13 1.33 -10.04 -15.33
N ASP A 14 0.64 -9.67 -14.27
CA ASP A 14 -0.79 -9.87 -14.11
C ASP A 14 -1.50 -8.56 -14.45
N THR A 15 -2.14 -8.50 -15.59
CA THR A 15 -2.79 -7.29 -16.10
C THR A 15 -4.24 -7.14 -15.67
N CYS A 16 -4.72 -8.02 -14.77
CA CYS A 16 -6.04 -7.90 -14.14
C CYS A 16 -7.22 -7.79 -15.15
N TYR A 17 -7.05 -8.30 -16.38
CA TYR A 17 -8.00 -8.08 -17.51
C TYR A 17 -8.28 -6.60 -17.81
N GLY A 18 -7.48 -5.67 -17.25
CA GLY A 18 -7.68 -4.23 -17.28
C GLY A 18 -6.82 -3.50 -18.31
N SER A 19 -6.59 -2.21 -18.06
CA SER A 19 -5.90 -1.29 -19.00
C SER A 19 -4.44 -1.67 -19.26
N ALA A 20 -3.75 -2.28 -18.30
CA ALA A 20 -2.37 -2.76 -18.43
C ALA A 20 -2.19 -3.78 -19.58
N THR A 21 -3.26 -4.49 -19.97
CA THR A 21 -3.27 -5.49 -21.06
C THR A 21 -2.77 -4.91 -22.38
N THR A 22 -3.05 -3.65 -22.66
CA THR A 22 -2.75 -3.00 -23.95
C THR A 22 -1.27 -2.68 -24.15
N CYS A 23 -0.54 -2.36 -23.07
CA CYS A 23 0.79 -1.77 -23.21
C CYS A 23 1.87 -2.39 -22.33
N ALA A 24 1.56 -2.93 -21.15
CA ALA A 24 2.55 -3.37 -20.18
C ALA A 24 3.56 -4.37 -20.78
N ALA A 25 3.06 -5.45 -21.39
CA ALA A 25 3.93 -6.47 -21.99
C ALA A 25 4.84 -5.92 -23.10
N SER A 26 4.31 -5.04 -23.95
CA SER A 26 5.08 -4.46 -25.06
C SER A 26 6.20 -3.55 -24.55
N ILE A 27 5.95 -2.79 -23.47
CA ILE A 27 6.93 -1.90 -22.86
C ILE A 27 8.06 -2.72 -22.25
N PHE A 28 7.75 -3.72 -21.41
CA PHE A 28 8.76 -4.56 -20.78
C PHE A 28 9.60 -5.35 -21.80
N LYS A 29 8.99 -5.87 -22.86
CA LYS A 29 9.72 -6.54 -23.96
C LYS A 29 10.64 -5.58 -24.70
N LYS A 30 10.21 -4.35 -24.98
CA LYS A 30 11.07 -3.31 -25.59
C LYS A 30 12.26 -2.95 -24.70
N LEU A 31 12.14 -3.11 -23.39
CA LEU A 31 13.24 -2.95 -22.44
C LEU A 31 14.14 -4.19 -22.32
N GLY A 32 13.87 -5.26 -23.09
CA GLY A 32 14.69 -6.47 -23.13
C GLY A 32 14.25 -7.60 -22.18
N ALA A 33 13.17 -7.42 -21.41
CA ALA A 33 12.71 -8.46 -20.48
C ALA A 33 12.06 -9.64 -21.22
N ASN A 34 12.26 -10.85 -20.70
CA ASN A 34 11.48 -12.04 -21.04
C ASN A 34 10.17 -12.01 -20.24
N VAL A 35 9.07 -11.71 -20.93
CA VAL A 35 7.77 -11.43 -20.28
C VAL A 35 6.78 -12.54 -20.56
N LYS A 36 6.18 -13.07 -19.49
CA LYS A 36 4.95 -13.85 -19.53
C LYS A 36 3.82 -13.04 -18.90
N VAL A 37 2.65 -13.05 -19.55
CA VAL A 37 1.47 -12.31 -19.08
C VAL A 37 0.37 -13.29 -18.69
N ILE A 38 -0.31 -13.02 -17.61
CA ILE A 38 -1.53 -13.71 -17.17
C ILE A 38 -2.67 -12.71 -17.08
N ASN A 39 -3.91 -13.20 -17.14
CA ASN A 39 -5.13 -12.37 -17.05
C ASN A 39 -5.12 -11.20 -18.06
N ASN A 40 -4.74 -11.49 -19.31
CA ASN A 40 -4.41 -10.50 -20.34
C ASN A 40 -5.47 -10.29 -21.44
N GLU A 41 -6.64 -10.87 -21.30
CA GLU A 41 -7.78 -10.57 -22.16
C GLU A 41 -8.45 -9.27 -21.69
N GLN A 42 -8.82 -8.40 -22.62
CA GLN A 42 -9.61 -7.22 -22.28
C GLN A 42 -11.07 -7.65 -22.03
N ASP A 43 -11.43 -7.80 -20.78
CA ASP A 43 -12.78 -8.16 -20.37
C ASP A 43 -13.16 -7.41 -19.09
N GLY A 44 -13.93 -6.35 -19.24
CA GLY A 44 -14.37 -5.50 -18.13
C GLY A 44 -15.16 -6.26 -17.05
N LEU A 45 -15.77 -7.40 -17.37
CA LEU A 45 -16.50 -8.23 -16.40
C LEU A 45 -15.56 -9.09 -15.54
N LYS A 46 -14.32 -9.26 -15.97
CA LYS A 46 -13.30 -10.06 -15.24
C LYS A 46 -12.35 -9.20 -14.40
N ILE A 47 -12.38 -7.89 -14.53
CA ILE A 47 -11.51 -7.01 -13.73
C ILE A 47 -11.66 -7.32 -12.24
N ASN A 48 -10.52 -7.56 -11.54
CA ASN A 48 -10.46 -7.95 -10.13
C ASN A 48 -11.13 -9.29 -9.78
N LEU A 49 -11.52 -10.09 -10.77
CA LEU A 49 -12.09 -11.41 -10.51
C LEU A 49 -10.95 -12.44 -10.29
N ASN A 50 -10.62 -12.69 -9.03
CA ASN A 50 -9.53 -13.59 -8.62
C ASN A 50 -8.18 -13.26 -9.29
N CYS A 51 -7.88 -12.00 -9.51
CA CYS A 51 -6.64 -11.53 -10.14
C CYS A 51 -6.29 -10.11 -9.69
N GLY A 52 -5.18 -9.60 -10.21
CA GLY A 52 -4.72 -8.25 -9.99
C GLY A 52 -4.15 -7.98 -8.60
N SER A 53 -3.94 -6.71 -8.27
CA SER A 53 -3.25 -6.26 -7.05
C SER A 53 -3.93 -6.68 -5.73
N THR A 54 -5.18 -7.12 -5.78
CA THR A 54 -5.96 -7.56 -4.60
C THR A 54 -6.02 -9.08 -4.43
N CYS A 55 -5.56 -9.87 -5.44
CA CYS A 55 -5.54 -11.33 -5.39
C CYS A 55 -4.25 -11.85 -6.04
N LEU A 56 -3.24 -12.14 -5.24
CA LEU A 56 -1.88 -12.44 -5.70
C LEU A 56 -1.59 -13.94 -5.92
N ASP A 57 -2.49 -14.83 -5.55
CA ASP A 57 -2.29 -16.27 -5.73
C ASP A 57 -1.97 -16.66 -7.18
N PRO A 58 -2.65 -16.11 -8.22
CA PRO A 58 -2.35 -16.44 -9.61
C PRO A 58 -0.93 -16.06 -10.03
N ILE A 59 -0.47 -14.87 -9.65
CA ILE A 59 0.89 -14.43 -10.03
C ILE A 59 1.97 -15.19 -9.25
N ILE A 60 1.75 -15.47 -7.96
CA ILE A 60 2.67 -16.28 -7.15
C ILE A 60 2.85 -17.67 -7.76
N LYS A 61 1.74 -18.30 -8.18
CA LYS A 61 1.77 -19.59 -8.88
C LYS A 61 2.53 -19.49 -10.20
N ALA A 62 2.22 -18.48 -11.02
CA ALA A 62 2.85 -18.29 -12.32
C ALA A 62 4.37 -18.04 -12.20
N ILE A 63 4.84 -17.30 -11.19
CA ILE A 63 6.25 -17.07 -10.92
C ILE A 63 6.97 -18.39 -10.66
N LYS A 64 6.43 -19.23 -9.77
CA LYS A 64 7.02 -20.54 -9.43
C LYS A 64 7.06 -21.50 -10.61
N GLU A 65 5.96 -21.61 -11.37
CA GLU A 65 5.86 -22.49 -12.53
C GLU A 65 6.83 -22.11 -13.68
N ASN A 66 7.20 -20.84 -13.78
CA ASN A 66 8.06 -20.33 -14.85
C ASN A 66 9.49 -19.99 -14.42
N ASN A 67 9.84 -20.24 -13.14
CA ASN A 67 11.12 -19.83 -12.56
C ASN A 67 11.44 -18.37 -12.91
N ALA A 68 10.47 -17.48 -12.66
CA ALA A 68 10.62 -16.06 -12.94
C ALA A 68 11.36 -15.34 -11.80
N ASP A 69 12.09 -14.29 -12.14
CA ASP A 69 12.85 -13.49 -11.17
C ASP A 69 11.94 -12.65 -10.29
N MET A 70 10.82 -12.18 -10.86
CA MET A 70 9.82 -11.35 -10.19
C MET A 70 8.50 -11.32 -10.97
N GLY A 71 7.47 -10.79 -10.33
CA GLY A 71 6.20 -10.50 -11.00
C GLY A 71 5.58 -9.21 -10.50
N PHE A 72 4.67 -8.66 -11.30
CA PHE A 72 3.93 -7.44 -10.99
C PHE A 72 2.46 -7.62 -11.29
N SER A 73 1.62 -7.33 -10.30
CA SER A 73 0.18 -7.43 -10.38
C SER A 73 -0.43 -6.04 -10.33
N PHE A 74 -1.17 -5.69 -11.38
CA PHE A 74 -1.82 -4.39 -11.53
C PHE A 74 -3.28 -4.45 -11.08
N ASP A 75 -3.90 -3.30 -10.86
CA ASP A 75 -5.34 -3.20 -10.75
C ASP A 75 -5.99 -2.85 -12.10
N GLY A 76 -7.30 -2.61 -12.10
CA GLY A 76 -8.07 -2.49 -13.34
C GLY A 76 -7.66 -1.34 -14.27
N ASP A 77 -7.29 -0.18 -13.73
CA ASP A 77 -6.81 1.00 -14.46
C ASP A 77 -5.29 1.17 -14.44
N ALA A 78 -4.59 0.23 -13.78
CA ALA A 78 -3.13 0.16 -13.69
C ALA A 78 -2.47 1.35 -12.98
N ASP A 79 -3.20 2.05 -12.12
CA ASP A 79 -2.65 3.11 -11.30
C ASP A 79 -1.91 2.58 -10.06
N ARG A 80 -2.11 1.28 -9.74
CA ARG A 80 -1.49 0.53 -8.64
C ARG A 80 -0.68 -0.64 -9.15
N VAL A 81 0.33 -1.01 -8.34
CA VAL A 81 1.13 -2.22 -8.56
C VAL A 81 1.56 -2.85 -7.25
N ILE A 82 1.48 -4.17 -7.20
CA ILE A 82 2.07 -5.00 -6.15
C ILE A 82 3.13 -5.89 -6.80
N GLY A 83 4.34 -5.87 -6.26
CA GLY A 83 5.42 -6.74 -6.70
C GLY A 83 5.42 -8.07 -5.95
N VAL A 84 5.96 -9.10 -6.60
CA VAL A 84 6.15 -10.43 -6.01
C VAL A 84 7.52 -10.94 -6.39
N ASP A 85 8.32 -11.41 -5.42
CA ASP A 85 9.64 -11.97 -5.68
C ASP A 85 9.58 -13.42 -6.19
N SER A 86 10.74 -13.99 -6.51
CA SER A 86 10.86 -15.37 -7.03
C SER A 86 10.35 -16.46 -6.09
N GLU A 87 10.15 -16.17 -4.80
CA GLU A 87 9.65 -17.13 -3.82
C GLU A 87 8.17 -16.89 -3.43
N GLY A 88 7.59 -15.81 -3.93
CA GLY A 88 6.20 -15.45 -3.65
C GLY A 88 6.04 -14.45 -2.50
N ASN A 89 7.12 -13.82 -2.03
CA ASN A 89 7.00 -12.75 -1.05
C ASN A 89 6.50 -11.46 -1.70
N ILE A 90 5.65 -10.75 -0.98
CA ILE A 90 4.93 -9.59 -1.49
C ILE A 90 5.72 -8.31 -1.22
N LEU A 91 5.89 -7.51 -2.26
CA LEU A 91 6.37 -6.13 -2.23
C LEU A 91 5.17 -5.20 -2.39
N ASP A 92 4.56 -4.79 -1.29
CA ASP A 92 3.45 -3.84 -1.29
C ASP A 92 3.92 -2.39 -1.42
N GLY A 93 2.98 -1.44 -1.46
CA GLY A 93 3.31 -0.03 -1.60
C GLY A 93 4.18 0.54 -0.49
N ASP A 94 4.04 0.05 0.74
CA ASP A 94 4.90 0.47 1.86
C ASP A 94 6.36 0.02 1.66
N HIS A 95 6.55 -1.21 1.16
CA HIS A 95 7.89 -1.71 0.81
C HIS A 95 8.50 -0.93 -0.37
N ILE A 96 7.68 -0.62 -1.40
CA ILE A 96 8.12 0.20 -2.54
C ILE A 96 8.56 1.58 -2.06
N LEU A 97 7.75 2.25 -1.24
CA LEU A 97 8.07 3.56 -0.69
C LEU A 97 9.33 3.56 0.17
N PHE A 98 9.48 2.54 1.04
CA PHE A 98 10.66 2.42 1.89
C PHE A 98 11.93 2.22 1.06
N LEU A 99 11.90 1.26 0.14
CA LEU A 99 13.07 0.89 -0.64
C LEU A 99 13.49 1.99 -1.62
N TRP A 100 12.53 2.52 -2.36
CA TRP A 100 12.79 3.64 -3.28
C TRP A 100 13.19 4.91 -2.54
N GLY A 101 12.50 5.21 -1.43
CA GLY A 101 12.85 6.34 -0.58
C GLY A 101 14.24 6.24 0.00
N ARG A 102 14.70 5.04 0.41
CA ARG A 102 16.06 4.82 0.90
C ARG A 102 17.11 5.13 -0.16
N GLU A 103 16.89 4.73 -1.41
CA GLU A 103 17.79 5.07 -2.50
C GLU A 103 17.88 6.60 -2.70
N LEU A 104 16.73 7.26 -2.72
CA LEU A 104 16.69 8.73 -2.82
C LEU A 104 17.34 9.42 -1.62
N LEU A 105 17.26 8.81 -0.44
CA LEU A 105 17.91 9.31 0.79
C LEU A 105 19.44 9.19 0.69
N GLU A 106 19.94 8.02 0.25
CA GLU A 106 21.37 7.76 0.04
C GLU A 106 21.96 8.68 -1.03
N GLU A 107 21.22 8.95 -2.09
CA GLU A 107 21.60 9.91 -3.15
C GLU A 107 21.40 11.39 -2.74
N LYS A 108 20.92 11.67 -1.54
CA LYS A 108 20.61 13.01 -1.00
C LYS A 108 19.60 13.80 -1.86
N LEU A 109 18.73 13.10 -2.54
CA LEU A 109 17.70 13.69 -3.39
C LEU A 109 16.39 13.93 -2.63
N LEU A 110 16.16 13.23 -1.52
CA LEU A 110 14.88 13.27 -0.79
C LEU A 110 14.76 14.57 0.02
N THR A 111 13.79 15.42 -0.36
CA THR A 111 13.56 16.71 0.32
C THR A 111 13.24 16.50 1.80
N ASN A 112 14.07 17.07 2.69
CA ASN A 112 13.93 16.93 4.15
C ASN A 112 13.76 15.47 4.62
N ASN A 113 14.33 14.51 3.89
CA ASN A 113 14.22 13.08 4.17
C ASN A 113 12.77 12.59 4.32
N THR A 114 11.82 13.27 3.63
CA THR A 114 10.40 13.06 3.85
C THR A 114 9.76 12.22 2.75
N ILE A 115 9.05 11.16 3.16
CA ILE A 115 8.08 10.40 2.36
C ILE A 115 6.68 10.75 2.84
N ILE A 116 5.75 10.88 1.90
CA ILE A 116 4.33 11.09 2.20
C ILE A 116 3.60 9.75 2.07
N SER A 117 2.84 9.36 3.10
CA SER A 117 1.93 8.20 2.99
C SER A 117 0.65 8.45 3.75
N THR A 118 -0.25 7.47 3.79
CA THR A 118 -1.51 7.60 4.49
C THR A 118 -1.45 7.10 5.93
N LYS A 119 -2.50 7.35 6.69
CA LYS A 119 -2.70 6.75 8.02
C LYS A 119 -2.77 5.22 7.98
N MET A 120 -2.84 4.60 6.80
CA MET A 120 -2.84 3.13 6.64
C MET A 120 -1.43 2.54 6.53
N ALA A 121 -0.39 3.35 6.27
CA ALA A 121 0.99 2.86 6.18
C ALA A 121 1.43 2.13 7.46
N ASN A 122 2.19 1.06 7.30
CA ASN A 122 2.59 0.18 8.39
C ASN A 122 3.47 0.88 9.44
N LEU A 123 3.26 0.58 10.71
CA LEU A 123 4.04 1.14 11.81
C LEU A 123 5.51 0.68 11.77
N GLY A 124 5.78 -0.55 11.29
CA GLY A 124 7.13 -1.05 11.08
C GLY A 124 7.91 -0.22 10.05
N PHE A 125 7.23 0.22 8.98
CA PHE A 125 7.78 1.17 8.01
C PHE A 125 8.19 2.47 8.69
N GLU A 126 7.27 3.14 9.38
CA GLU A 126 7.55 4.41 10.07
C GLU A 126 8.71 4.29 11.05
N ASN A 127 8.69 3.27 11.91
CA ASN A 127 9.72 3.07 12.91
C ASN A 127 11.10 2.81 12.29
N THR A 128 11.17 2.04 11.21
CA THR A 128 12.43 1.75 10.53
C THR A 128 12.91 2.96 9.74
N TRP A 129 11.99 3.69 9.09
CA TRP A 129 12.28 4.91 8.35
C TRP A 129 12.87 6.00 9.26
N ASN A 130 12.28 6.20 10.43
CA ASN A 130 12.77 7.16 11.43
C ASN A 130 14.17 6.79 11.95
N LYS A 131 14.48 5.49 12.13
CA LYS A 131 15.80 5.04 12.58
C LYS A 131 16.93 5.36 11.61
N ILE A 132 16.65 5.44 10.32
CA ILE A 132 17.64 5.81 9.29
C ILE A 132 17.64 7.30 8.98
N GLY A 133 16.97 8.12 9.80
CA GLY A 133 16.95 9.59 9.67
C GLY A 133 15.89 10.12 8.71
N GLY A 134 14.92 9.28 8.31
CA GLY A 134 13.79 9.69 7.47
C GLY A 134 12.61 10.22 8.28
N ILE A 135 11.67 10.86 7.62
CA ILE A 135 10.40 11.36 8.17
C ILE A 135 9.26 10.77 7.33
N LEU A 136 8.36 10.01 7.96
CA LEU A 136 7.13 9.57 7.33
C LEU A 136 5.98 10.52 7.73
N LEU A 137 5.51 11.31 6.77
CA LEU A 137 4.38 12.21 7.00
C LEU A 137 3.09 11.50 6.57
N ARG A 138 2.15 11.35 7.50
CA ARG A 138 0.88 10.67 7.27
C ARG A 138 -0.22 11.66 6.92
N THR A 139 -0.99 11.34 5.87
CA THR A 139 -2.22 12.04 5.46
C THR A 139 -3.45 11.22 5.75
N GLU A 140 -4.63 11.77 5.52
CA GLU A 140 -5.84 10.98 5.36
C GLU A 140 -5.72 10.03 4.18
N VAL A 141 -6.56 8.98 4.15
CA VAL A 141 -6.58 7.98 3.08
C VAL A 141 -7.14 8.59 1.80
N GLY A 142 -6.41 8.43 0.71
CA GLY A 142 -6.75 8.91 -0.63
C GLY A 142 -5.60 9.66 -1.29
N ASP A 143 -5.40 9.39 -2.58
CA ASP A 143 -4.36 9.96 -3.44
C ASP A 143 -4.35 11.49 -3.44
N LYS A 144 -5.51 12.12 -3.44
CA LYS A 144 -5.68 13.57 -3.35
C LYS A 144 -4.92 14.16 -2.15
N PHE A 145 -5.05 13.56 -0.96
CA PHE A 145 -4.40 14.08 0.25
C PHE A 145 -2.90 13.91 0.20
N ILE A 146 -2.42 12.80 -0.41
CA ILE A 146 -0.99 12.57 -0.64
C ILE A 146 -0.46 13.62 -1.61
N PHE A 147 -1.14 13.85 -2.72
CA PHE A 147 -0.74 14.84 -3.73
C PHE A 147 -0.69 16.26 -3.17
N GLU A 148 -1.68 16.68 -2.39
CA GLU A 148 -1.69 17.98 -1.72
C GLU A 148 -0.50 18.11 -0.73
N ALA A 149 -0.22 17.06 0.05
CA ALA A 149 0.90 17.06 0.98
C ALA A 149 2.25 17.06 0.24
N ILE A 150 2.41 16.33 -0.86
CA ILE A 150 3.58 16.36 -1.73
C ILE A 150 3.85 17.78 -2.21
N LYS A 151 2.84 18.48 -2.75
CA LYS A 151 2.97 19.88 -3.20
C LYS A 151 3.37 20.81 -2.06
N LYS A 152 2.68 20.72 -0.92
CA LYS A 152 2.94 21.57 0.25
C LYS A 152 4.34 21.37 0.84
N LYS A 153 4.81 20.14 0.90
CA LYS A 153 6.11 19.78 1.48
C LYS A 153 7.24 19.72 0.45
N LYS A 154 6.94 19.87 -0.85
CA LYS A 154 7.87 19.68 -1.97
C LYS A 154 8.56 18.30 -1.92
N ALA A 155 7.83 17.29 -1.44
CA ALA A 155 8.32 15.92 -1.37
C ALA A 155 8.45 15.33 -2.79
N LEU A 156 9.33 14.35 -2.96
CA LEU A 156 9.57 13.71 -4.26
C LEU A 156 8.87 12.38 -4.40
N LEU A 157 8.41 11.81 -3.29
CA LEU A 157 7.84 10.47 -3.23
C LEU A 157 6.71 10.42 -2.20
N GLY A 158 5.64 9.77 -2.56
CA GLY A 158 4.55 9.42 -1.67
C GLY A 158 3.70 8.30 -2.26
N GLY A 159 2.79 7.75 -1.46
CA GLY A 159 1.91 6.69 -1.93
C GLY A 159 1.17 5.98 -0.81
N GLU A 160 0.50 4.90 -1.19
CA GLU A 160 -0.32 4.07 -0.32
C GLU A 160 0.20 2.63 -0.28
N GLN A 161 -0.07 1.93 0.80
CA GLN A 161 0.20 0.50 0.94
C GLN A 161 -0.42 -0.32 -0.20
N SER A 162 -1.54 0.13 -0.77
CA SER A 162 -2.21 -0.49 -1.91
C SER A 162 -1.38 -0.53 -3.21
N GLY A 163 -0.22 0.13 -3.25
CA GLY A 163 0.65 0.19 -4.43
C GLY A 163 0.40 1.40 -5.34
N HIS A 164 -0.42 2.36 -4.92
CA HIS A 164 -0.58 3.64 -5.62
C HIS A 164 0.58 4.56 -5.26
N ILE A 165 1.55 4.69 -6.17
CA ILE A 165 2.81 5.41 -5.93
C ILE A 165 2.86 6.71 -6.74
N LEU A 166 3.08 7.81 -6.05
CA LEU A 166 3.25 9.14 -6.62
C LEU A 166 4.72 9.57 -6.50
N SER A 167 5.38 9.79 -7.61
CA SER A 167 6.78 10.23 -7.62
C SER A 167 7.00 11.37 -8.61
N LYS A 168 8.11 12.08 -8.46
CA LYS A 168 8.51 13.10 -9.42
C LYS A 168 8.74 12.53 -10.82
N ILE A 169 9.15 11.27 -10.93
CA ILE A 169 9.43 10.61 -12.22
C ILE A 169 8.15 10.45 -13.04
N ASN A 170 7.03 10.13 -12.39
CA ASN A 170 5.71 9.97 -13.03
C ASN A 170 4.83 11.23 -12.93
N ASN A 171 5.45 12.41 -12.74
CA ASN A 171 4.75 13.68 -12.57
C ASN A 171 3.67 13.66 -11.47
N PHE A 172 3.91 12.84 -10.44
CA PHE A 172 2.99 12.64 -9.32
C PHE A 172 1.61 12.09 -9.73
N CYS A 173 1.58 11.31 -10.80
CA CYS A 173 0.41 10.53 -11.22
C CYS A 173 0.62 9.07 -10.79
N GLY A 174 -0.42 8.36 -10.38
CA GLY A 174 -0.36 6.92 -10.16
C GLY A 174 -0.09 6.21 -11.48
N ASP A 175 1.03 5.49 -11.55
CA ASP A 175 1.44 4.70 -12.72
C ASP A 175 2.13 3.41 -12.24
N GLY A 176 1.33 2.35 -12.14
CA GLY A 176 1.82 1.04 -11.70
C GLY A 176 2.84 0.45 -12.68
N ILE A 177 2.67 0.66 -13.99
CA ILE A 177 3.59 0.13 -15.01
C ILE A 177 4.95 0.80 -14.89
N LEU A 178 4.99 2.12 -14.79
CA LEU A 178 6.24 2.86 -14.60
C LEU A 178 6.90 2.50 -13.28
N THR A 179 6.12 2.35 -12.21
CA THR A 179 6.62 1.90 -10.91
C THR A 179 7.26 0.51 -11.00
N ALA A 180 6.63 -0.45 -11.66
CA ALA A 180 7.18 -1.80 -11.89
C ALA A 180 8.48 -1.77 -12.70
N ILE A 181 8.55 -0.91 -13.72
CA ILE A 181 9.77 -0.70 -14.51
C ILE A 181 10.91 -0.15 -13.63
N GLN A 182 10.63 0.84 -12.78
CA GLN A 182 11.64 1.42 -11.89
C GLN A 182 12.19 0.38 -10.91
N ILE A 183 11.34 -0.45 -10.32
CA ILE A 183 11.74 -1.56 -9.46
C ILE A 183 12.65 -2.54 -10.22
N SER A 184 12.25 -2.94 -11.43
CA SER A 184 13.02 -3.87 -12.27
C SER A 184 14.38 -3.30 -12.65
N LYS A 185 14.41 -2.05 -13.11
CA LYS A 185 15.66 -1.33 -13.45
C LYS A 185 16.59 -1.21 -12.25
N TYR A 186 16.03 -0.91 -11.08
CA TYR A 186 16.83 -0.83 -9.87
C TYR A 186 17.51 -2.17 -9.55
N CYS A 187 16.74 -3.26 -9.54
CA CYS A 187 17.29 -4.60 -9.32
C CYS A 187 18.39 -4.93 -10.34
N LYS A 188 18.17 -4.61 -11.62
CA LYS A 188 19.14 -4.82 -12.69
C LYS A 188 20.41 -4.01 -12.50
N LYS A 189 20.29 -2.70 -12.27
CA LYS A 189 21.40 -1.76 -12.06
C LYS A 189 22.30 -2.17 -10.89
N LYS A 190 21.71 -2.61 -9.79
CA LYS A 190 22.42 -3.03 -8.58
C LYS A 190 22.87 -4.50 -8.63
N ASN A 191 22.47 -5.23 -9.65
CA ASN A 191 22.70 -6.67 -9.79
C ASN A 191 22.23 -7.46 -8.54
N ILE A 192 21.03 -7.15 -8.07
CA ILE A 192 20.40 -7.80 -6.92
C ILE A 192 19.05 -8.39 -7.30
N SER A 193 18.64 -9.47 -6.65
CA SER A 193 17.28 -9.99 -6.81
C SER A 193 16.27 -9.11 -6.06
N LEU A 194 15.01 -9.12 -6.51
CA LEU A 194 13.91 -8.46 -5.81
C LEU A 194 13.78 -8.98 -4.36
N ARG A 195 14.01 -10.29 -4.16
CA ARG A 195 14.07 -10.91 -2.83
C ARG A 195 15.14 -10.28 -1.93
N SER A 196 16.37 -10.14 -2.42
CA SER A 196 17.44 -9.51 -1.64
C SER A 196 17.12 -8.08 -1.29
N TRP A 197 16.50 -7.33 -2.22
CA TRP A 197 16.07 -5.97 -1.98
C TRP A 197 14.97 -5.91 -0.93
N LEU A 198 13.93 -6.76 -1.05
CA LEU A 198 12.83 -6.86 -0.10
C LEU A 198 13.31 -7.23 1.31
N ASN A 199 14.24 -8.19 1.43
CA ASN A 199 14.82 -8.59 2.72
C ASN A 199 15.62 -7.47 3.40
N SER A 200 16.08 -6.47 2.65
CA SER A 200 16.74 -5.28 3.18
C SER A 200 15.77 -4.17 3.60
N SER A 201 14.47 -4.40 3.46
CA SER A 201 13.39 -3.50 3.84
C SER A 201 13.12 -3.55 5.35
N PHE A 202 12.00 -3.01 5.77
CA PHE A 202 11.53 -3.09 7.15
C PHE A 202 10.78 -4.41 7.41
N SER A 203 10.65 -4.77 8.68
CA SER A 203 9.77 -5.87 9.10
C SER A 203 8.38 -5.30 9.38
N PRO A 204 7.34 -5.69 8.61
CA PRO A 204 5.98 -5.24 8.86
C PRO A 204 5.49 -5.63 10.25
N TYR A 205 4.86 -4.71 10.93
CA TYR A 205 4.13 -5.04 12.14
C TYR A 205 2.83 -5.77 11.77
N PRO A 206 2.45 -6.82 12.51
CA PRO A 206 1.14 -7.43 12.37
C PRO A 206 0.02 -6.41 12.46
N GLN A 207 -0.96 -6.53 11.58
CA GLN A 207 -2.10 -5.63 11.46
C GLN A 207 -3.40 -6.42 11.51
N LYS A 208 -4.44 -5.82 12.09
CA LYS A 208 -5.82 -6.33 12.01
C LYS A 208 -6.78 -5.20 11.70
N LEU A 209 -7.48 -5.34 10.59
CA LEU A 209 -8.58 -4.45 10.24
C LEU A 209 -9.90 -5.12 10.65
N THR A 210 -10.68 -4.44 11.48
CA THR A 210 -11.98 -4.91 11.95
C THR A 210 -13.05 -3.88 11.63
N ASN A 211 -14.24 -4.33 11.24
CA ASN A 211 -15.38 -3.48 10.97
C ASN A 211 -16.42 -3.61 12.09
N ILE A 212 -16.90 -2.47 12.59
CA ILE A 212 -18.11 -2.41 13.42
C ILE A 212 -19.24 -1.91 12.54
N PHE A 213 -20.26 -2.74 12.32
CA PHE A 213 -21.46 -2.36 11.57
C PHE A 213 -22.33 -1.45 12.45
N LEU A 214 -22.83 -0.39 11.85
CA LEU A 214 -23.67 0.59 12.48
C LEU A 214 -25.09 0.51 11.90
N ASN A 215 -26.07 0.90 12.66
CA ASN A 215 -27.46 1.03 12.19
C ASN A 215 -27.78 2.41 11.57
N PHE A 216 -26.74 3.23 11.35
CA PHE A 216 -26.85 4.56 10.76
C PHE A 216 -25.62 4.86 9.87
N HIS A 217 -25.79 5.81 8.93
CA HIS A 217 -24.69 6.37 8.17
C HIS A 217 -24.19 7.65 8.84
N PHE A 218 -22.88 7.84 8.97
CA PHE A 218 -22.27 9.04 9.55
C PHE A 218 -22.68 10.34 8.86
N LYS A 219 -23.04 10.29 7.58
CA LYS A 219 -23.52 11.46 6.84
C LYS A 219 -24.94 11.89 7.21
N ASN A 220 -25.71 11.03 7.87
CA ASN A 220 -27.13 11.19 8.12
C ASN A 220 -27.45 11.45 9.59
N ILE A 221 -26.45 11.51 10.47
CA ILE A 221 -26.64 11.83 11.88
C ILE A 221 -26.47 13.32 12.13
N ASP A 222 -27.14 13.81 13.16
CA ASP A 222 -26.98 15.20 13.55
C ASP A 222 -25.56 15.50 14.10
N LYS A 223 -25.23 16.78 14.18
CA LYS A 223 -23.89 17.23 14.53
C LYS A 223 -23.49 16.83 15.95
N SER A 224 -24.40 16.93 16.92
CA SER A 224 -24.14 16.63 18.32
C SER A 224 -23.85 15.13 18.53
N TYR A 225 -24.59 14.29 17.81
CA TYR A 225 -24.37 12.84 17.82
C TYR A 225 -23.04 12.46 17.16
N ALA A 226 -22.71 13.11 16.03
CA ALA A 226 -21.42 12.91 15.36
C ALA A 226 -20.24 13.33 16.25
N GLU A 227 -20.34 14.45 16.96
CA GLU A 227 -19.33 14.95 17.90
C GLU A 227 -19.08 13.94 19.03
N LEU A 228 -20.13 13.42 19.67
CA LEU A 228 -20.01 12.45 20.75
C LEU A 228 -19.37 11.12 20.30
N ILE A 229 -19.69 10.66 19.07
CA ILE A 229 -19.05 9.47 18.50
C ILE A 229 -17.59 9.77 18.19
N ASN A 230 -17.25 10.92 17.63
CA ASN A 230 -15.86 11.30 17.35
C ASN A 230 -15.01 11.40 18.62
N GLU A 231 -15.51 12.01 19.69
CA GLU A 231 -14.83 12.04 21.00
C GLU A 231 -14.57 10.61 21.51
N THR A 232 -15.57 9.74 21.35
CA THR A 232 -15.41 8.32 21.71
C THR A 232 -14.32 7.64 20.88
N ILE A 233 -14.30 7.85 19.56
CA ILE A 233 -13.26 7.33 18.65
C ILE A 233 -11.89 7.85 19.04
N GLU A 234 -11.75 9.13 19.32
CA GLU A 234 -10.48 9.76 19.71
C GLU A 234 -9.92 9.17 21.00
N SER A 235 -10.77 8.85 21.98
CA SER A 235 -10.37 8.24 23.23
C SER A 235 -9.71 6.87 23.05
N PHE A 236 -10.03 6.13 21.98
CA PHE A 236 -9.41 4.86 21.61
C PHE A 236 -8.24 5.02 20.64
N SER A 237 -8.26 6.03 19.78
CA SER A 237 -7.21 6.27 18.77
C SER A 237 -5.91 6.80 19.39
N ASN A 238 -5.97 7.43 20.56
CA ASN A 238 -4.81 8.00 21.26
C ASN A 238 -4.01 6.97 22.07
N ILE A 239 -4.27 5.65 21.91
CA ILE A 239 -3.48 4.60 22.55
C ILE A 239 -2.15 4.47 21.79
N LYS A 240 -1.26 5.46 21.98
CA LYS A 240 0.15 5.36 21.58
C LYS A 240 0.95 4.76 22.75
N LYS A 241 1.17 3.47 22.71
CA LYS A 241 2.29 2.83 23.41
C LYS A 241 3.38 2.57 22.38
N ASP A 242 4.63 2.62 22.77
CA ASP A 242 5.83 2.66 21.90
C ASP A 242 5.92 1.66 20.75
N ASN A 243 4.99 0.72 20.62
CA ASN A 243 4.98 -0.32 19.58
C ASN A 243 3.58 -0.77 19.17
N CYS A 244 2.60 0.08 19.40
CA CYS A 244 1.21 -0.21 19.10
C CYS A 244 0.55 1.05 18.55
N ARG A 245 -0.29 0.88 17.55
CA ARG A 245 -1.10 1.95 16.98
C ARG A 245 -2.53 1.49 16.75
N VAL A 246 -3.45 2.35 17.08
CA VAL A 246 -4.86 2.19 16.79
C VAL A 246 -5.31 3.35 15.91
N TYR A 247 -5.97 3.04 14.80
CA TYR A 247 -6.57 4.02 13.92
C TYR A 247 -8.02 3.64 13.63
N ILE A 248 -8.94 4.54 13.96
CA ILE A 248 -10.37 4.32 13.80
C ILE A 248 -10.93 5.40 12.90
N ARG A 249 -11.72 4.99 11.92
CA ARG A 249 -12.40 5.93 11.02
C ARG A 249 -13.77 5.44 10.58
N PRO A 250 -14.75 6.33 10.36
CA PRO A 250 -15.96 5.97 9.67
C PRO A 250 -15.67 5.66 8.19
N SER A 251 -16.45 4.77 7.60
CA SER A 251 -16.49 4.58 6.15
C SER A 251 -17.26 5.72 5.48
N GLY A 252 -16.74 6.21 4.34
CA GLY A 252 -17.41 7.25 3.56
C GLY A 252 -18.65 6.75 2.80
N THR A 253 -18.75 5.43 2.55
CA THR A 253 -19.76 4.83 1.67
C THR A 253 -20.65 3.82 2.37
N GLU A 254 -20.22 3.26 3.47
CA GLU A 254 -20.90 2.19 4.20
C GLU A 254 -21.18 2.59 5.65
N PRO A 255 -22.22 2.04 6.31
CA PRO A 255 -22.49 2.28 7.71
C PRO A 255 -21.59 1.44 8.61
N VAL A 256 -20.27 1.66 8.50
CA VAL A 256 -19.27 0.92 9.28
C VAL A 256 -18.19 1.85 9.86
N LEU A 257 -17.71 1.50 11.05
CA LEU A 257 -16.43 2.00 11.58
C LEU A 257 -15.34 0.98 11.26
N ARG A 258 -14.27 1.44 10.67
CA ARG A 258 -13.07 0.65 10.38
C ARG A 258 -12.03 0.90 11.46
N ILE A 259 -11.59 -0.17 12.11
CA ILE A 259 -10.61 -0.16 13.19
C ILE A 259 -9.37 -0.87 12.69
N LEU A 260 -8.26 -0.17 12.55
CA LEU A 260 -6.94 -0.74 12.32
C LEU A 260 -6.19 -0.81 13.64
N VAL A 261 -5.70 -1.99 13.98
CA VAL A 261 -4.81 -2.21 15.11
C VAL A 261 -3.50 -2.78 14.60
N GLU A 262 -2.39 -2.21 15.03
CA GLU A 262 -1.04 -2.66 14.74
C GLU A 262 -0.25 -2.80 16.03
N ALA A 263 0.54 -3.87 16.15
CA ALA A 263 1.45 -4.07 17.29
C ALA A 263 2.65 -4.93 16.87
N ARG A 264 3.63 -5.08 17.76
CA ARG A 264 4.86 -5.86 17.50
C ARG A 264 4.60 -7.33 17.19
N ASN A 265 3.56 -7.91 17.76
CA ASN A 265 3.26 -9.32 17.59
C ASN A 265 1.75 -9.55 17.46
N GLN A 266 1.39 -10.69 16.86
CA GLN A 266 0.00 -11.04 16.56
C GLN A 266 -0.88 -11.15 17.81
N LYS A 267 -0.34 -11.63 18.94
CA LYS A 267 -1.11 -11.78 20.19
C LYS A 267 -1.56 -10.42 20.74
N GLU A 268 -0.70 -9.41 20.66
CA GLU A 268 -1.05 -8.04 21.06
C GLU A 268 -2.10 -7.45 20.12
N VAL A 269 -1.97 -7.65 18.82
CA VAL A 269 -2.97 -7.20 17.81
C VAL A 269 -4.33 -7.80 18.11
N ASP A 270 -4.40 -9.14 18.31
CA ASP A 270 -5.66 -9.83 18.56
C ASP A 270 -6.31 -9.41 19.87
N SER A 271 -5.53 -9.30 20.92
CA SER A 271 -6.01 -8.85 22.24
C SER A 271 -6.56 -7.41 22.19
N LEU A 272 -5.78 -6.48 21.63
CA LEU A 272 -6.19 -5.08 21.50
C LEU A 272 -7.39 -4.92 20.56
N SER A 273 -7.38 -5.59 19.41
CA SER A 273 -8.49 -5.53 18.46
C SER A 273 -9.80 -6.00 19.11
N THR A 274 -9.78 -7.13 19.82
CA THR A 274 -10.95 -7.65 20.52
C THR A 274 -11.43 -6.68 21.59
N LYS A 275 -10.52 -6.19 22.46
CA LYS A 275 -10.85 -5.23 23.51
C LYS A 275 -11.49 -3.97 22.95
N ILE A 276 -10.84 -3.33 21.98
CA ILE A 276 -11.31 -2.06 21.40
C ILE A 276 -12.64 -2.25 20.69
N THR A 277 -12.79 -3.32 19.90
CA THR A 277 -14.04 -3.60 19.19
C THR A 277 -15.20 -3.78 20.16
N THR A 278 -15.00 -4.54 21.24
CA THR A 278 -16.05 -4.78 22.25
C THR A 278 -16.43 -3.51 23.00
N GLU A 279 -15.43 -2.77 23.50
CA GLU A 279 -15.67 -1.55 24.27
C GLU A 279 -16.30 -0.44 23.41
N LEU A 280 -15.79 -0.25 22.17
CA LEU A 280 -16.30 0.76 21.26
C LEU A 280 -17.72 0.43 20.80
N SER A 281 -18.00 -0.83 20.45
CA SER A 281 -19.36 -1.27 20.09
C SER A 281 -20.35 -1.03 21.23
N THR A 282 -19.95 -1.33 22.47
CA THR A 282 -20.79 -1.12 23.65
C THR A 282 -21.08 0.37 23.88
N LYS A 283 -20.08 1.23 23.75
CA LYS A 283 -20.24 2.69 23.90
C LYS A 283 -21.13 3.27 22.81
N ILE A 284 -20.90 2.91 21.55
CA ILE A 284 -21.72 3.39 20.43
C ILE A 284 -23.18 2.92 20.57
N TYR A 285 -23.39 1.66 20.98
CA TYR A 285 -24.75 1.16 21.24
C TYR A 285 -25.46 1.94 22.35
N LYS A 286 -24.77 2.30 23.44
CA LYS A 286 -25.34 3.14 24.50
C LYS A 286 -25.70 4.54 23.97
N ILE A 287 -24.82 5.16 23.22
CA ILE A 287 -25.06 6.48 22.60
C ILE A 287 -26.26 6.39 21.66
N SER A 288 -26.37 5.36 20.81
CA SER A 288 -27.50 5.21 19.86
C SER A 288 -28.88 5.01 20.52
N LYS A 289 -28.91 4.67 21.81
CA LYS A 289 -30.17 4.58 22.58
C LYS A 289 -30.58 5.91 23.24
N THR A 290 -29.67 6.87 23.29
CA THR A 290 -29.92 8.17 23.94
C THR A 290 -30.45 9.18 22.92
N PHE A 291 -30.26 8.95 21.64
CA PHE A 291 -30.77 9.72 20.49
C PHE A 291 -31.76 8.89 19.68
#